data_f533fa79f7f341a674a6273dbc23ad17
#
_entry.id   f533fa79f7f341a674a6273dbc23ad17
#
_cell.length_a   1.000
_cell.length_b   1.000
_cell.length_c   1.000
_cell.angle_alpha   90.00
_cell.angle_beta   90.00
_cell.angle_gamma   90.00
#
_symmetry.space_group_name_H-M   'P 1'
#
loop_
_entity.id
_entity.type
_entity.pdbx_description
1 polymer ?
#
loop_
_entity_poly.entity_id
_entity_poly.type
_entity_poly.pdbx_seq_one_letter_code
_entity_poly.pdbx_strand_id
1 'polypeptide(L)'
;MKKNLLLVLGVFSSVLVQAQTPSGSFTLKPEKPKVGQEIRFSYNPAGTSLSHAASVTAQVYAYDDHKPKVQEIPLKKTRHGWEGRFKPAPEVDGAILTFREEETIDNNGGKGYAFYLYDAKKQPVPGAVYGMAAAFSEWGPMIEMDLDYKKALELLEQELTNYPNRKPDVLQTKLYALLSAYKGEEGKQKVKAELEALSQQKDLTVKQLGMLANFYDRLGDKEKAAQYAAQIKAQEPTGEYVQNERMMAYYMEKDPEKRKELAIAFAKDFPQHAHLANMLMGIPLEYASEGKWQEFDAFMAQYPVVATANVYNSAAWRLYESGENLSKAKELAQKGYQIAQKEVAQPSGKKDDLITETDWKRGHQMSLGQVADTYGAILLKEGNRAEAERYLAEGYQFTRGNNPEINNRYAEVLATGPDKAKAQKVLETMVSSGHGTSKMKGYLKDLYTQTNGEAGFDSYWTKVEAPAIEKMRADLKKKIMLEKAPSFELRDLNGNVVSLASLKGKTVVVDFWATWCGPCIASFPGMQQAVAKFKDNDKVAFVFVNSWENGEDRHKKVADFISKKNYTFQVLMDEENKMIDAYKVSGIPTKFILDGNGNIRFKSMGYSGNNDKTVQELSMMIDMLRPEAMAVN
;
A
#
# COMPACT_ATOMS: atom_id res chain seq x y z
N MET A 1 -41.32 51.43 -42.85
CA MET A 1 -40.03 50.97 -42.42
C MET A 1 -40.15 50.59 -40.96
N LYS A 2 -40.43 49.31 -40.66
CA LYS A 2 -40.46 48.75 -39.32
C LYS A 2 -39.58 47.51 -39.33
N LYS A 3 -38.49 47.53 -38.52
CA LYS A 3 -37.56 46.40 -38.31
C LYS A 3 -38.24 45.40 -37.38
N ASN A 4 -38.43 44.18 -37.83
CA ASN A 4 -38.83 43.07 -36.99
C ASN A 4 -37.60 42.45 -36.37
N LEU A 5 -37.56 42.43 -35.06
CA LEU A 5 -36.57 41.74 -34.22
C LEU A 5 -37.11 40.34 -33.91
N LEU A 6 -36.53 39.29 -34.47
CA LEU A 6 -36.84 37.90 -34.11
C LEU A 6 -36.07 37.55 -32.82
N LEU A 7 -36.82 37.31 -31.75
CA LEU A 7 -36.28 36.72 -30.51
C LEU A 7 -36.22 35.20 -30.70
N VAL A 8 -35.03 34.65 -30.73
CA VAL A 8 -34.83 33.20 -30.65
C VAL A 8 -34.76 32.82 -29.17
N LEU A 9 -35.81 32.19 -28.70
CA LEU A 9 -35.84 31.55 -27.37
C LEU A 9 -35.06 30.21 -27.47
N GLY A 10 -33.83 30.19 -26.95
CA GLY A 10 -33.08 28.99 -26.72
C GLY A 10 -33.62 28.27 -25.49
N VAL A 11 -34.22 27.10 -25.72
CA VAL A 11 -34.61 26.16 -24.68
C VAL A 11 -33.32 25.53 -24.11
N PHE A 12 -32.87 26.01 -22.96
CA PHE A 12 -31.86 25.32 -22.18
C PHE A 12 -32.50 24.09 -21.53
N SER A 13 -32.26 22.93 -22.10
CA SER A 13 -32.50 21.65 -21.42
C SER A 13 -31.49 21.54 -20.26
N SER A 14 -31.93 21.80 -19.05
CA SER A 14 -31.19 21.49 -17.84
C SER A 14 -31.08 19.96 -17.73
N VAL A 15 -29.95 19.42 -18.15
CA VAL A 15 -29.52 18.09 -17.75
C VAL A 15 -29.26 18.17 -16.26
N LEU A 16 -30.16 17.61 -15.46
CA LEU A 16 -29.94 17.33 -14.05
C LEU A 16 -28.76 16.35 -13.96
N VAL A 17 -27.55 16.88 -13.84
CA VAL A 17 -26.42 16.15 -13.30
C VAL A 17 -26.80 15.82 -11.87
N GLN A 18 -27.13 14.56 -11.59
CA GLN A 18 -27.23 14.09 -10.22
C GLN A 18 -25.89 14.38 -9.55
N ALA A 19 -25.90 15.35 -8.64
CA ALA A 19 -24.76 15.68 -7.81
C ALA A 19 -24.37 14.40 -7.05
N GLN A 20 -23.17 13.93 -7.28
CA GLN A 20 -22.50 13.00 -6.37
C GLN A 20 -22.61 13.61 -4.98
N THR A 21 -23.09 12.82 -4.01
CA THR A 21 -23.12 13.22 -2.60
C THR A 21 -21.76 13.80 -2.22
N PRO A 22 -21.69 15.03 -1.65
CA PRO A 22 -20.41 15.62 -1.32
C PRO A 22 -19.71 14.73 -0.28
N SER A 23 -18.57 14.21 -0.61
CA SER A 23 -17.66 13.57 0.32
C SER A 23 -17.20 14.62 1.31
N GLY A 24 -17.71 14.64 2.53
CA GLY A 24 -17.36 15.56 3.61
C GLY A 24 -17.29 17.05 3.27
N SER A 25 -17.30 17.89 4.25
CA SER A 25 -17.03 19.32 4.03
C SER A 25 -15.79 19.75 4.80
N PHE A 26 -14.93 20.48 4.11
CA PHE A 26 -13.70 21.03 4.66
C PHE A 26 -13.69 22.56 4.46
N THR A 27 -13.40 23.30 5.53
CA THR A 27 -13.32 24.75 5.47
C THR A 27 -12.09 25.27 6.20
N LEU A 28 -11.56 26.40 5.70
CA LEU A 28 -10.39 27.08 6.25
C LEU A 28 -10.76 28.47 6.78
N LYS A 29 -10.08 28.88 7.84
CA LYS A 29 -10.10 30.26 8.32
C LYS A 29 -8.67 30.71 8.66
N PRO A 30 -8.11 31.69 7.91
CA PRO A 30 -8.74 32.39 6.77
C PRO A 30 -8.82 31.49 5.51
N GLU A 31 -9.71 31.80 4.57
CA GLU A 31 -9.89 31.04 3.31
C GLU A 31 -8.63 31.08 2.42
N LYS A 32 -7.90 32.19 2.47
CA LYS A 32 -6.61 32.39 1.78
C LYS A 32 -5.52 32.70 2.81
N PRO A 33 -4.99 31.66 3.47
CA PRO A 33 -3.98 31.84 4.51
C PRO A 33 -2.66 32.32 3.92
N LYS A 34 -1.95 33.17 4.66
CA LYS A 34 -0.63 33.66 4.29
C LYS A 34 0.47 32.81 4.93
N VAL A 35 1.66 32.87 4.36
CA VAL A 35 2.85 32.23 4.93
C VAL A 35 3.02 32.61 6.41
N GLY A 36 3.27 31.60 7.26
CA GLY A 36 3.47 31.77 8.71
C GLY A 36 2.19 32.11 9.52
N GLN A 37 1.04 32.25 8.88
CA GLN A 37 -0.23 32.52 9.57
C GLN A 37 -0.82 31.23 10.17
N GLU A 38 -1.32 31.29 11.42
CA GLU A 38 -2.10 30.18 11.99
C GLU A 38 -3.40 29.96 11.19
N ILE A 39 -3.64 28.73 10.79
CA ILE A 39 -4.79 28.28 10.03
C ILE A 39 -5.70 27.48 10.98
N ARG A 40 -6.97 27.82 11.03
CA ARG A 40 -8.02 27.00 11.64
C ARG A 40 -8.76 26.29 10.53
N PHE A 41 -9.06 25.04 10.71
CA PHE A 41 -9.85 24.28 9.75
C PHE A 41 -10.94 23.48 10.46
N SER A 42 -12.06 23.32 9.75
CA SER A 42 -13.18 22.51 10.21
C SER A 42 -13.43 21.40 9.20
N TYR A 43 -13.70 20.20 9.68
CA TYR A 43 -14.00 19.01 8.90
C TYR A 43 -15.31 18.39 9.38
N ASN A 44 -16.27 18.23 8.46
CA ASN A 44 -17.50 17.51 8.72
C ASN A 44 -17.46 16.17 7.96
N PRO A 45 -17.42 15.02 8.64
CA PRO A 45 -17.31 13.71 8.02
C PRO A 45 -18.64 13.17 7.46
N ALA A 46 -19.72 13.93 7.48
CA ALA A 46 -21.03 13.45 7.00
C ALA A 46 -20.93 12.94 5.56
N GLY A 47 -21.34 11.70 5.30
CA GLY A 47 -21.26 11.05 4.00
C GLY A 47 -19.90 10.45 3.64
N THR A 48 -18.92 10.49 4.56
CA THR A 48 -17.60 9.86 4.37
C THR A 48 -17.46 8.56 5.16
N SER A 49 -16.34 7.86 4.97
CA SER A 49 -15.94 6.69 5.76
C SER A 49 -15.84 6.98 7.27
N LEU A 50 -15.64 8.26 7.66
CA LEU A 50 -15.49 8.72 9.04
C LEU A 50 -16.77 9.29 9.66
N SER A 51 -17.93 9.12 9.02
CA SER A 51 -19.21 9.71 9.49
C SER A 51 -19.59 9.34 10.93
N HIS A 52 -19.11 8.21 11.42
CA HIS A 52 -19.37 7.70 12.78
C HIS A 52 -18.11 7.64 13.66
N ALA A 53 -17.04 8.34 13.26
CA ALA A 53 -15.78 8.31 14.00
C ALA A 53 -15.94 8.84 15.43
N ALA A 54 -15.32 8.12 16.38
CA ALA A 54 -15.24 8.53 17.79
C ALA A 54 -14.11 9.54 18.02
N SER A 55 -13.04 9.44 17.23
CA SER A 55 -11.90 10.36 17.20
C SER A 55 -11.49 10.61 15.75
N VAL A 56 -10.92 11.76 15.45
CA VAL A 56 -10.36 12.05 14.13
C VAL A 56 -9.01 12.76 14.27
N THR A 57 -8.04 12.30 13.51
CA THR A 57 -6.73 12.93 13.35
C THR A 57 -6.59 13.42 11.90
N ALA A 58 -6.18 14.67 11.73
CA ALA A 58 -5.76 15.16 10.41
C ALA A 58 -4.29 14.83 10.19
N GLN A 59 -3.99 14.23 9.06
CA GLN A 59 -2.64 14.10 8.52
C GLN A 59 -2.43 15.27 7.55
N VAL A 60 -1.57 16.21 7.91
CA VAL A 60 -1.29 17.41 7.12
C VAL A 60 0.02 17.21 6.39
N TYR A 61 -0.03 17.01 5.10
CA TYR A 61 1.11 16.89 4.19
C TYR A 61 1.47 18.28 3.67
N ALA A 62 2.22 19.01 4.48
CA ALA A 62 2.71 20.33 4.12
C ALA A 62 3.91 20.21 3.18
N TYR A 63 3.95 20.96 2.09
CA TYR A 63 5.00 20.86 1.09
C TYR A 63 5.71 22.19 0.83
N ASP A 64 7.01 22.07 0.62
CA ASP A 64 7.93 23.05 0.05
C ASP A 64 8.21 22.60 -1.38
N ASP A 65 7.72 23.32 -2.37
CA ASP A 65 7.66 22.88 -3.76
C ASP A 65 6.98 21.50 -3.90
N HIS A 66 7.74 20.49 -4.29
CA HIS A 66 7.29 19.11 -4.50
C HIS A 66 7.66 18.16 -3.33
N LYS A 67 8.16 18.69 -2.22
CA LYS A 67 8.68 17.90 -1.09
C LYS A 67 7.71 17.96 0.10
N PRO A 68 6.80 17.00 0.23
CA PRO A 68 5.87 16.98 1.36
C PRO A 68 6.53 16.47 2.64
N LYS A 69 6.04 17.00 3.78
CA LYS A 69 6.30 16.47 5.12
C LYS A 69 4.99 16.32 5.87
N VAL A 70 4.80 15.19 6.54
CA VAL A 70 3.57 14.94 7.27
C VAL A 70 3.66 15.39 8.71
N GLN A 71 2.55 15.97 9.19
CA GLN A 71 2.29 16.25 10.59
C GLN A 71 0.91 15.74 10.98
N GLU A 72 0.79 15.12 12.16
CA GLU A 72 -0.48 14.67 12.71
C GLU A 72 -1.06 15.75 13.63
N ILE A 73 -2.35 16.02 13.48
CA ILE A 73 -3.10 16.97 14.31
C ILE A 73 -4.35 16.26 14.83
N PRO A 74 -4.40 15.89 16.13
CA PRO A 74 -5.63 15.42 16.76
C PRO A 74 -6.69 16.49 16.73
N LEU A 75 -7.90 16.15 16.25
CA LEU A 75 -8.99 17.11 16.11
C LEU A 75 -9.88 17.15 17.33
N LYS A 76 -10.43 18.34 17.61
CA LYS A 76 -11.42 18.53 18.66
C LYS A 76 -12.82 18.34 18.08
N LYS A 77 -13.63 17.47 18.69
CA LYS A 77 -15.04 17.28 18.31
C LYS A 77 -15.87 18.50 18.70
N THR A 78 -16.73 18.95 17.78
CA THR A 78 -17.66 20.05 17.96
C THR A 78 -19.08 19.62 17.56
N ARG A 79 -20.07 20.47 17.74
CA ARG A 79 -21.44 20.16 17.30
C ARG A 79 -21.60 20.08 15.76
N HIS A 80 -20.64 20.62 15.00
CA HIS A 80 -20.71 20.70 13.54
C HIS A 80 -19.65 19.80 12.84
N GLY A 81 -18.94 18.93 13.57
CA GLY A 81 -17.89 18.09 13.07
C GLY A 81 -16.61 18.20 13.92
N TRP A 82 -15.48 18.35 13.28
CA TRP A 82 -14.16 18.33 13.91
C TRP A 82 -13.38 19.60 13.58
N GLU A 83 -12.59 20.11 14.50
CA GLU A 83 -11.78 21.31 14.31
C GLU A 83 -10.32 21.07 14.66
N GLY A 84 -9.42 21.66 13.85
CA GLY A 84 -7.98 21.64 14.06
C GLY A 84 -7.35 23.01 13.80
N ARG A 85 -6.07 23.09 14.18
CA ARG A 85 -5.21 24.26 13.92
C ARG A 85 -3.89 23.80 13.37
N PHE A 86 -3.39 24.54 12.40
CA PHE A 86 -2.11 24.30 11.78
C PHE A 86 -1.38 25.64 11.59
N LYS A 87 -0.10 25.67 11.98
CA LYS A 87 0.76 26.81 11.70
C LYS A 87 1.86 26.35 10.77
N PRO A 88 1.78 26.68 9.46
CA PRO A 88 2.82 26.30 8.51
C PRO A 88 4.17 26.89 8.91
N ALA A 89 5.24 26.13 8.68
CA ALA A 89 6.60 26.66 8.73
C ALA A 89 6.83 27.68 7.59
N PRO A 90 7.79 28.59 7.69
CA PRO A 90 7.99 29.65 6.71
C PRO A 90 8.24 29.17 5.27
N GLU A 91 8.83 27.99 5.11
CA GLU A 91 9.14 27.36 3.82
C GLU A 91 7.96 26.66 3.16
N VAL A 92 6.83 26.51 3.84
CA VAL A 92 5.66 25.78 3.31
C VAL A 92 4.91 26.64 2.31
N ASP A 93 4.57 26.04 1.14
CA ASP A 93 3.83 26.69 0.06
C ASP A 93 2.35 26.32 0.02
N GLY A 94 2.02 25.14 0.55
CA GLY A 94 0.66 24.61 0.62
C GLY A 94 0.60 23.30 1.40
N ALA A 95 -0.60 22.74 1.51
CA ALA A 95 -0.77 21.45 2.15
C ALA A 95 -1.94 20.66 1.57
N ILE A 96 -1.83 19.34 1.68
CA ILE A 96 -2.92 18.40 1.43
C ILE A 96 -3.22 17.70 2.75
N LEU A 97 -4.49 17.53 3.08
CA LEU A 97 -4.92 16.84 4.28
C LEU A 97 -5.68 15.58 3.92
N THR A 98 -5.50 14.57 4.74
CA THR A 98 -6.40 13.43 4.88
C THR A 98 -6.86 13.35 6.33
N PHE A 99 -8.01 12.72 6.57
CA PHE A 99 -8.53 12.53 7.91
C PHE A 99 -8.58 11.05 8.24
N ARG A 100 -8.27 10.69 9.49
CA ARG A 100 -8.07 9.29 9.87
C ARG A 100 -8.69 8.99 11.24
N GLU A 101 -9.29 7.81 11.35
CA GLU A 101 -9.53 7.10 12.61
C GLU A 101 -8.96 5.69 12.47
N GLU A 102 -7.93 5.34 13.23
CA GLU A 102 -7.18 4.08 13.12
C GLU A 102 -6.74 3.80 11.67
N GLU A 103 -7.27 2.74 11.05
CA GLU A 103 -6.97 2.34 9.66
C GLU A 103 -7.97 2.91 8.64
N THR A 104 -8.99 3.62 9.10
CA THR A 104 -10.01 4.22 8.22
C THR A 104 -9.57 5.63 7.84
N ILE A 105 -9.50 5.90 6.53
CA ILE A 105 -9.06 7.18 5.97
C ILE A 105 -10.19 7.79 5.15
N ASP A 106 -10.34 9.11 5.27
CA ASP A 106 -11.05 9.95 4.32
C ASP A 106 -10.04 10.85 3.62
N ASN A 107 -9.85 10.61 2.34
CA ASN A 107 -8.95 11.33 1.44
C ASN A 107 -9.70 12.11 0.35
N ASN A 108 -10.97 12.44 0.58
CA ASN A 108 -11.82 13.17 -0.38
C ASN A 108 -11.96 12.43 -1.73
N GLY A 109 -12.17 11.11 -1.68
CA GLY A 109 -12.31 10.30 -2.89
C GLY A 109 -11.06 10.31 -3.78
N GLY A 110 -9.87 10.20 -3.17
CA GLY A 110 -8.59 10.17 -3.87
C GLY A 110 -8.03 11.53 -4.28
N LYS A 111 -8.63 12.65 -3.83
CA LYS A 111 -8.21 14.02 -4.22
C LYS A 111 -7.49 14.79 -3.10
N GLY A 112 -7.58 14.31 -1.88
CA GLY A 112 -7.14 15.05 -0.71
C GLY A 112 -7.99 16.31 -0.44
N TYR A 113 -7.81 16.89 0.73
CA TYR A 113 -8.35 18.20 1.08
C TYR A 113 -7.22 19.21 1.06
N ALA A 114 -7.16 20.08 0.03
CA ALA A 114 -5.98 20.87 -0.23
C ALA A 114 -6.21 22.37 -0.03
N PHE A 115 -5.12 23.06 0.29
CA PHE A 115 -5.07 24.52 0.26
C PHE A 115 -3.67 25.02 -0.12
N TYR A 116 -3.62 26.23 -0.66
CA TYR A 116 -2.40 26.97 -0.96
C TYR A 116 -2.14 28.02 0.10
N LEU A 117 -0.87 28.42 0.27
CA LEU A 117 -0.53 29.66 0.94
C LEU A 117 -0.48 30.81 -0.08
N TYR A 118 -0.76 32.01 0.40
CA TYR A 118 -0.96 33.17 -0.44
C TYR A 118 -0.04 34.33 -0.03
N ASP A 119 0.37 35.13 -1.00
CA ASP A 119 1.10 36.37 -0.82
C ASP A 119 0.18 37.53 -0.37
N ALA A 120 0.74 38.75 -0.26
CA ALA A 120 0.00 39.96 0.10
C ALA A 120 -1.06 40.35 -0.95
N LYS A 121 -0.87 39.94 -2.21
CA LYS A 121 -1.79 40.21 -3.34
C LYS A 121 -2.86 39.13 -3.49
N LYS A 122 -2.89 38.15 -2.55
CA LYS A 122 -3.81 37.00 -2.57
C LYS A 122 -3.60 36.06 -3.78
N GLN A 123 -2.37 36.00 -4.32
CA GLN A 123 -1.94 35.00 -5.29
C GLN A 123 -1.28 33.83 -4.55
N PRO A 124 -1.46 32.57 -4.99
CA PRO A 124 -0.68 31.45 -4.45
C PRO A 124 0.80 31.77 -4.51
N VAL A 125 1.55 31.48 -3.45
CA VAL A 125 3.01 31.71 -3.45
C VAL A 125 3.71 30.81 -4.46
N PRO A 126 4.95 31.14 -4.91
CA PRO A 126 5.74 30.26 -5.77
C PRO A 126 5.87 28.87 -5.13
N GLY A 127 5.62 27.80 -5.89
CA GLY A 127 5.64 26.42 -5.38
C GLY A 127 4.28 25.88 -4.95
N ALA A 128 3.34 26.75 -4.57
CA ALA A 128 2.04 26.31 -4.06
C ALA A 128 1.25 25.44 -5.06
N VAL A 129 1.19 25.86 -6.31
CA VAL A 129 0.49 25.12 -7.38
C VAL A 129 1.34 23.94 -7.86
N TYR A 130 2.67 24.10 -7.86
CA TYR A 130 3.60 23.03 -8.21
C TYR A 130 3.52 21.84 -7.26
N GLY A 131 3.49 22.06 -5.95
CA GLY A 131 3.38 20.96 -4.97
C GLY A 131 2.12 20.12 -5.16
N MET A 132 1.00 20.76 -5.53
CA MET A 132 -0.22 20.04 -5.88
C MET A 132 -0.09 19.26 -7.21
N ALA A 133 0.60 19.82 -8.21
CA ALA A 133 0.89 19.10 -9.44
C ALA A 133 1.74 17.88 -9.19
N ALA A 134 2.75 17.98 -8.33
CA ALA A 134 3.60 16.88 -7.90
C ALA A 134 2.80 15.80 -7.14
N ALA A 135 1.81 16.18 -6.34
CA ALA A 135 0.93 15.22 -5.70
C ALA A 135 0.13 14.39 -6.73
N PHE A 136 -0.42 15.03 -7.78
CA PHE A 136 -1.14 14.32 -8.84
C PHE A 136 -0.25 13.52 -9.81
N SER A 137 1.07 13.67 -9.77
CA SER A 137 1.98 13.00 -10.72
C SER A 137 3.07 12.14 -10.07
N GLU A 138 3.37 12.32 -8.78
CA GLU A 138 4.52 11.69 -8.12
C GLU A 138 4.16 11.05 -6.78
N TRP A 139 3.98 11.84 -5.72
CA TRP A 139 3.91 11.35 -4.36
C TRP A 139 2.50 11.10 -3.80
N GLY A 140 1.45 11.52 -4.50
CA GLY A 140 0.06 11.36 -4.06
C GLY A 140 -0.35 9.92 -3.72
N PRO A 141 0.08 8.88 -4.45
CA PRO A 141 -0.23 7.50 -4.09
C PRO A 141 0.26 7.08 -2.69
N MET A 142 1.32 7.71 -2.17
CA MET A 142 1.82 7.45 -0.80
C MET A 142 0.82 7.91 0.28
N ILE A 143 -0.14 8.74 -0.07
CA ILE A 143 -1.21 9.24 0.79
C ILE A 143 -2.60 8.88 0.25
N GLU A 144 -2.65 7.80 -0.52
CA GLU A 144 -3.87 7.25 -1.13
C GLU A 144 -4.60 8.22 -2.07
N MET A 145 -3.89 9.18 -2.68
CA MET A 145 -4.43 10.03 -3.73
C MET A 145 -4.30 9.36 -5.11
N ASP A 146 -5.29 9.61 -5.95
CA ASP A 146 -5.26 9.15 -7.34
C ASP A 146 -4.26 9.98 -8.17
N LEU A 147 -3.53 9.31 -9.07
CA LEU A 147 -2.72 9.99 -10.07
C LEU A 147 -3.61 10.59 -11.16
N ASP A 148 -3.38 11.87 -11.49
CA ASP A 148 -4.00 12.56 -12.62
C ASP A 148 -2.96 13.42 -13.34
N TYR A 149 -2.24 12.80 -14.26
CA TYR A 149 -1.16 13.45 -15.01
C TYR A 149 -1.63 14.61 -15.88
N LYS A 150 -2.88 14.59 -16.38
CA LYS A 150 -3.43 15.71 -17.14
C LYS A 150 -3.68 16.89 -16.22
N LYS A 151 -4.24 16.64 -15.05
CA LYS A 151 -4.44 17.67 -14.02
C LYS A 151 -3.11 18.24 -13.54
N ALA A 152 -2.10 17.38 -13.35
CA ALA A 152 -0.74 17.83 -13.03
C ALA A 152 -0.18 18.79 -14.09
N LEU A 153 -0.32 18.48 -15.38
CA LEU A 153 0.12 19.37 -16.48
C LEU A 153 -0.60 20.71 -16.47
N GLU A 154 -1.93 20.74 -16.25
CA GLU A 154 -2.69 21.98 -16.11
C GLU A 154 -2.16 22.86 -14.97
N LEU A 155 -1.89 22.25 -13.80
CA LEU A 155 -1.36 22.96 -12.64
C LEU A 155 0.07 23.46 -12.88
N LEU A 156 0.93 22.69 -13.57
CA LEU A 156 2.28 23.13 -13.94
C LEU A 156 2.23 24.34 -14.89
N GLU A 157 1.32 24.38 -15.86
CA GLU A 157 1.13 25.54 -16.73
C GLU A 157 0.61 26.75 -15.95
N GLN A 158 -0.25 26.55 -14.96
CA GLN A 158 -0.70 27.61 -14.05
C GLN A 158 0.45 28.17 -13.21
N GLU A 159 1.31 27.30 -12.64
CA GLU A 159 2.51 27.71 -11.91
C GLU A 159 3.43 28.56 -12.79
N LEU A 160 3.70 28.10 -14.02
CA LEU A 160 4.57 28.80 -14.97
C LEU A 160 3.97 30.10 -15.52
N THR A 161 2.64 30.19 -15.60
CA THR A 161 1.96 31.45 -15.95
C THR A 161 2.17 32.49 -14.85
N ASN A 162 2.07 32.09 -13.60
CA ASN A 162 2.28 32.98 -12.46
C ASN A 162 3.76 33.30 -12.22
N TYR A 163 4.62 32.30 -12.45
CA TYR A 163 6.06 32.33 -12.12
C TYR A 163 6.90 31.73 -13.26
N PRO A 164 7.08 32.42 -14.39
CA PRO A 164 7.79 31.91 -15.59
C PRO A 164 9.24 31.48 -15.33
N ASN A 165 9.90 32.14 -14.37
CA ASN A 165 11.28 31.85 -13.97
C ASN A 165 11.44 30.47 -13.28
N ARG A 166 10.35 29.81 -12.88
CA ARG A 166 10.36 28.48 -12.26
C ARG A 166 10.39 27.31 -13.24
N LYS A 167 10.48 27.59 -14.55
CA LYS A 167 10.56 26.54 -15.56
C LYS A 167 11.62 25.47 -15.26
N PRO A 168 12.85 25.79 -14.80
CA PRO A 168 13.84 24.78 -14.46
C PRO A 168 13.43 23.87 -13.27
N ASP A 169 12.70 24.40 -12.31
CA ASP A 169 12.31 23.67 -11.10
C ASP A 169 11.24 22.62 -11.41
N VAL A 170 10.26 22.98 -12.23
CA VAL A 170 9.10 22.13 -12.56
C VAL A 170 9.34 21.18 -13.73
N LEU A 171 10.47 21.34 -14.46
CA LEU A 171 10.69 20.65 -15.74
C LEU A 171 10.67 19.12 -15.57
N GLN A 172 11.31 18.59 -14.54
CA GLN A 172 11.38 17.14 -14.32
C GLN A 172 10.00 16.53 -14.14
N THR A 173 9.18 17.12 -13.27
CA THR A 173 7.79 16.71 -13.02
C THR A 173 6.95 16.82 -14.30
N LYS A 174 7.15 17.90 -15.10
CA LYS A 174 6.49 18.08 -16.40
C LYS A 174 6.83 16.95 -17.37
N LEU A 175 8.10 16.56 -17.47
CA LEU A 175 8.56 15.50 -18.37
C LEU A 175 7.94 14.14 -18.00
N TYR A 176 7.90 13.79 -16.70
CA TYR A 176 7.22 12.57 -16.23
C TYR A 176 5.72 12.62 -16.52
N ALA A 177 5.07 13.73 -16.23
CA ALA A 177 3.64 13.90 -16.48
C ALA A 177 3.29 13.80 -17.97
N LEU A 178 4.13 14.34 -18.88
CA LEU A 178 3.96 14.23 -20.33
C LEU A 178 4.03 12.77 -20.81
N LEU A 179 5.03 11.98 -20.37
CA LEU A 179 5.14 10.57 -20.73
C LEU A 179 3.96 9.73 -20.23
N SER A 180 3.42 10.10 -19.09
CA SER A 180 2.33 9.35 -18.46
C SER A 180 0.94 9.75 -18.97
N ALA A 181 0.74 11.05 -19.26
CA ALA A 181 -0.53 11.56 -19.78
C ALA A 181 -0.77 11.23 -21.25
N TYR A 182 0.31 11.15 -22.04
CA TYR A 182 0.28 10.92 -23.50
C TYR A 182 1.05 9.63 -23.82
N LYS A 183 0.32 8.54 -24.04
CA LYS A 183 0.94 7.23 -24.32
C LYS A 183 1.57 7.19 -25.72
N GLY A 184 2.63 6.39 -25.88
CA GLY A 184 3.26 6.11 -27.17
C GLY A 184 4.07 7.27 -27.73
N GLU A 185 4.02 7.47 -29.05
CA GLU A 185 4.87 8.44 -29.75
C GLU A 185 4.51 9.91 -29.46
N GLU A 186 3.25 10.22 -29.15
CA GLU A 186 2.82 11.58 -28.80
C GLU A 186 3.55 12.08 -27.54
N GLY A 187 3.56 11.28 -26.47
CA GLY A 187 4.26 11.63 -25.23
C GLY A 187 5.77 11.78 -25.45
N LYS A 188 6.37 10.86 -26.21
CA LYS A 188 7.80 10.93 -26.55
C LYS A 188 8.17 12.21 -27.32
N GLN A 189 7.36 12.60 -28.29
CA GLN A 189 7.60 13.83 -29.06
C GLN A 189 7.52 15.10 -28.20
N LYS A 190 6.52 15.17 -27.29
CA LYS A 190 6.38 16.30 -26.37
C LYS A 190 7.59 16.41 -25.43
N VAL A 191 8.04 15.28 -24.88
CA VAL A 191 9.23 15.24 -24.02
C VAL A 191 10.48 15.59 -24.81
N LYS A 192 10.66 15.05 -26.01
CA LYS A 192 11.81 15.36 -26.87
C LYS A 192 11.95 16.87 -27.14
N ALA A 193 10.84 17.55 -27.40
CA ALA A 193 10.86 19.00 -27.62
C ALA A 193 11.36 19.80 -26.39
N GLU A 194 10.95 19.41 -25.16
CA GLU A 194 11.44 20.05 -23.94
C GLU A 194 12.93 19.74 -23.69
N LEU A 195 13.37 18.51 -23.99
CA LEU A 195 14.78 18.10 -23.83
C LEU A 195 15.68 18.83 -24.84
N GLU A 196 15.23 19.02 -26.10
CA GLU A 196 15.95 19.79 -27.13
C GLU A 196 16.09 21.24 -26.69
N ALA A 197 15.04 21.86 -26.16
CA ALA A 197 15.10 23.22 -25.62
C ALA A 197 16.07 23.33 -24.43
N LEU A 198 16.10 22.31 -23.53
CA LEU A 198 17.04 22.27 -22.43
C LEU A 198 18.49 22.13 -22.93
N SER A 199 18.73 21.25 -23.90
CA SER A 199 20.07 20.95 -24.42
C SER A 199 20.74 22.12 -25.13
N GLN A 200 19.97 23.13 -25.56
CA GLN A 200 20.50 24.37 -26.18
C GLN A 200 21.00 25.40 -25.14
N GLN A 201 20.76 25.17 -23.86
CA GLN A 201 21.23 26.07 -22.80
C GLN A 201 22.75 25.94 -22.64
N LYS A 202 23.40 27.06 -22.34
CA LYS A 202 24.82 27.08 -21.96
C LYS A 202 24.96 26.72 -20.49
N ASP A 203 26.08 26.12 -20.13
CA ASP A 203 26.46 25.86 -18.72
C ASP A 203 25.41 25.02 -17.96
N LEU A 204 25.01 23.88 -18.54
CA LEU A 204 24.08 22.94 -17.91
C LEU A 204 24.61 22.46 -16.55
N THR A 205 23.77 22.53 -15.54
CA THR A 205 24.06 21.97 -14.20
C THR A 205 24.05 20.45 -14.24
N VAL A 206 24.71 19.80 -13.26
CA VAL A 206 24.69 18.32 -13.13
C VAL A 206 23.25 17.79 -13.05
N LYS A 207 22.34 18.48 -12.36
CA LYS A 207 20.92 18.14 -12.29
C LYS A 207 20.26 18.16 -13.69
N GLN A 208 20.56 19.17 -14.50
CA GLN A 208 20.02 19.28 -15.88
C GLN A 208 20.62 18.21 -16.80
N LEU A 209 21.93 17.96 -16.69
CA LEU A 209 22.59 16.84 -17.39
C LEU A 209 21.96 15.50 -17.01
N GLY A 210 21.66 15.30 -15.72
CA GLY A 210 20.97 14.10 -15.21
C GLY A 210 19.57 13.93 -15.80
N MET A 211 18.80 15.01 -15.92
CA MET A 211 17.52 14.98 -16.63
C MET A 211 17.69 14.56 -18.09
N LEU A 212 18.63 15.18 -18.82
CA LEU A 212 18.91 14.84 -20.22
C LEU A 212 19.30 13.36 -20.36
N ALA A 213 20.24 12.88 -19.56
CA ALA A 213 20.67 11.48 -19.58
C ALA A 213 19.49 10.52 -19.34
N ASN A 214 18.72 10.74 -18.28
CA ASN A 214 17.61 9.88 -17.89
C ASN A 214 16.48 9.85 -18.94
N PHE A 215 16.06 11.03 -19.41
CA PHE A 215 14.93 11.08 -20.34
C PHE A 215 15.30 10.66 -21.76
N TYR A 216 16.52 10.94 -22.27
CA TYR A 216 16.98 10.37 -23.54
C TYR A 216 17.07 8.84 -23.46
N ASP A 217 17.50 8.28 -22.33
CA ASP A 217 17.47 6.84 -22.11
C ASP A 217 16.05 6.26 -22.19
N ARG A 218 15.07 6.89 -21.54
CA ARG A 218 13.64 6.51 -21.59
C ARG A 218 13.04 6.63 -23.00
N LEU A 219 13.51 7.60 -23.79
CA LEU A 219 13.10 7.75 -25.19
C LEU A 219 13.76 6.73 -26.13
N GLY A 220 14.76 5.97 -25.64
CA GLY A 220 15.53 4.99 -26.41
C GLY A 220 16.74 5.57 -27.16
N ASP A 221 17.05 6.86 -26.99
CA ASP A 221 18.24 7.52 -27.55
C ASP A 221 19.44 7.27 -26.62
N LYS A 222 19.98 6.04 -26.70
CA LYS A 222 21.08 5.58 -25.84
C LYS A 222 22.38 6.34 -26.07
N GLU A 223 22.59 6.86 -27.27
CA GLU A 223 23.80 7.62 -27.61
C GLU A 223 23.84 8.97 -26.87
N LYS A 224 22.75 9.76 -26.97
CA LYS A 224 22.66 11.02 -26.23
C LYS A 224 22.65 10.79 -24.71
N ALA A 225 21.95 9.77 -24.23
CA ALA A 225 21.96 9.42 -22.82
C ALA A 225 23.38 9.17 -22.31
N ALA A 226 24.17 8.37 -23.03
CA ALA A 226 25.57 8.07 -22.68
C ALA A 226 26.47 9.31 -22.75
N GLN A 227 26.25 10.19 -23.72
CA GLN A 227 27.00 11.46 -23.86
C GLN A 227 26.82 12.35 -22.62
N TYR A 228 25.57 12.54 -22.15
CA TYR A 228 25.30 13.35 -20.96
C TYR A 228 25.78 12.65 -19.67
N ALA A 229 25.62 11.33 -19.57
CA ALA A 229 26.14 10.54 -18.46
C ALA A 229 27.66 10.68 -18.32
N ALA A 230 28.40 10.69 -19.42
CA ALA A 230 29.86 10.91 -19.41
C ALA A 230 30.23 12.30 -18.88
N GLN A 231 29.47 13.34 -19.24
CA GLN A 231 29.70 14.70 -18.74
C GLN A 231 29.47 14.79 -17.21
N ILE A 232 28.42 14.12 -16.69
CA ILE A 232 28.14 14.06 -15.25
C ILE A 232 29.30 13.38 -14.52
N LYS A 233 29.73 12.21 -15.01
CA LYS A 233 30.83 11.43 -14.41
C LYS A 233 32.15 12.18 -14.40
N ALA A 234 32.39 13.02 -15.40
CA ALA A 234 33.58 13.88 -15.44
C ALA A 234 33.54 15.00 -14.40
N GLN A 235 32.34 15.56 -14.13
CA GLN A 235 32.15 16.63 -13.15
C GLN A 235 32.05 16.09 -11.70
N GLU A 236 31.29 15.01 -11.52
CA GLU A 236 31.01 14.41 -10.21
C GLU A 236 31.20 12.88 -10.23
N PRO A 237 32.45 12.37 -10.18
CA PRO A 237 32.74 10.95 -10.32
C PRO A 237 32.20 10.08 -9.14
N THR A 238 31.82 10.71 -8.04
CA THR A 238 31.20 10.06 -6.87
C THR A 238 29.83 10.65 -6.52
N GLY A 239 29.28 11.49 -7.39
CA GLY A 239 28.01 12.16 -7.20
C GLY A 239 26.81 11.22 -7.24
N GLU A 240 25.63 11.76 -6.95
CA GLU A 240 24.37 11.01 -6.85
C GLU A 240 24.06 10.20 -8.11
N TYR A 241 24.35 10.73 -9.30
CA TYR A 241 24.13 10.02 -10.56
C TYR A 241 24.93 8.70 -10.61
N VAL A 242 26.23 8.74 -10.24
CA VAL A 242 27.08 7.55 -10.24
C VAL A 242 26.65 6.56 -9.17
N GLN A 243 26.24 7.06 -7.99
CA GLN A 243 25.70 6.20 -6.93
C GLN A 243 24.44 5.46 -7.40
N ASN A 244 23.49 6.17 -8.03
CA ASN A 244 22.27 5.59 -8.57
C ASN A 244 22.56 4.59 -9.70
N GLU A 245 23.47 4.90 -10.62
CA GLU A 245 23.88 3.98 -11.70
C GLU A 245 24.45 2.67 -11.12
N ARG A 246 25.36 2.74 -10.15
CA ARG A 246 25.95 1.56 -9.51
C ARG A 246 24.94 0.77 -8.68
N MET A 247 24.03 1.46 -8.01
CA MET A 247 22.93 0.82 -7.30
C MET A 247 21.99 0.08 -8.27
N MET A 248 21.65 0.69 -9.41
CA MET A 248 20.86 0.02 -10.45
C MET A 248 21.59 -1.18 -11.05
N ALA A 249 22.91 -1.10 -11.28
CA ALA A 249 23.70 -2.24 -11.72
C ALA A 249 23.60 -3.43 -10.74
N TYR A 250 23.63 -3.16 -9.43
CA TYR A 250 23.40 -4.18 -8.41
C TYR A 250 21.99 -4.81 -8.51
N TYR A 251 20.93 -4.01 -8.63
CA TYR A 251 19.56 -4.53 -8.68
C TYR A 251 19.25 -5.27 -9.99
N MET A 252 19.92 -4.93 -11.08
CA MET A 252 19.74 -5.59 -12.38
C MET A 252 20.59 -6.86 -12.55
N GLU A 253 21.62 -7.04 -11.71
CA GLU A 253 22.50 -8.23 -11.78
C GLU A 253 21.73 -9.48 -11.32
N LYS A 254 21.76 -10.52 -12.15
CA LYS A 254 21.08 -11.80 -11.90
C LYS A 254 21.99 -12.84 -11.25
N ASP A 255 23.29 -12.74 -11.48
CA ASP A 255 24.29 -13.62 -10.89
C ASP A 255 24.48 -13.24 -9.41
N PRO A 256 24.20 -14.15 -8.44
CA PRO A 256 24.28 -13.84 -7.01
C PRO A 256 25.69 -13.41 -6.56
N GLU A 257 26.74 -14.06 -7.07
CA GLU A 257 28.12 -13.75 -6.67
C GLU A 257 28.53 -12.37 -7.18
N LYS A 258 28.25 -12.06 -8.44
CA LYS A 258 28.52 -10.71 -8.99
C LYS A 258 27.71 -9.64 -8.28
N ARG A 259 26.46 -9.92 -7.94
CA ARG A 259 25.62 -8.99 -7.16
C ARG A 259 26.22 -8.71 -5.79
N LYS A 260 26.75 -9.74 -5.11
CA LYS A 260 27.48 -9.61 -3.84
C LYS A 260 28.74 -8.76 -3.98
N GLU A 261 29.54 -8.99 -5.04
CA GLU A 261 30.72 -8.19 -5.35
C GLU A 261 30.36 -6.71 -5.56
N LEU A 262 29.29 -6.43 -6.33
CA LEU A 262 28.80 -5.07 -6.57
C LEU A 262 28.35 -4.38 -5.27
N ALA A 263 27.66 -5.11 -4.38
CA ALA A 263 27.23 -4.56 -3.08
C ALA A 263 28.43 -4.21 -2.19
N ILE A 264 29.43 -5.09 -2.11
CA ILE A 264 30.64 -4.86 -1.30
C ILE A 264 31.47 -3.69 -1.89
N ALA A 265 31.62 -3.63 -3.21
CA ALA A 265 32.30 -2.52 -3.89
C ALA A 265 31.57 -1.18 -3.66
N PHE A 266 30.23 -1.22 -3.69
CA PHE A 266 29.41 -0.04 -3.39
C PHE A 266 29.59 0.41 -1.93
N ALA A 267 29.58 -0.53 -0.99
CA ALA A 267 29.78 -0.25 0.43
C ALA A 267 31.14 0.40 0.75
N LYS A 268 32.17 -0.02 0.02
CA LYS A 268 33.52 0.55 0.17
C LYS A 268 33.58 2.02 -0.25
N ASP A 269 32.91 2.35 -1.38
CA ASP A 269 33.00 3.69 -1.94
C ASP A 269 31.93 4.65 -1.35
N PHE A 270 30.79 4.11 -0.89
CA PHE A 270 29.65 4.89 -0.37
C PHE A 270 29.14 4.36 0.99
N PRO A 271 29.97 4.34 2.04
CA PRO A 271 29.63 3.69 3.31
C PRO A 271 28.48 4.33 4.09
N GLN A 272 28.07 5.56 3.71
CA GLN A 272 26.97 6.29 4.35
C GLN A 272 25.69 6.35 3.49
N HIS A 273 25.65 5.60 2.36
CA HIS A 273 24.51 5.64 1.47
C HIS A 273 23.26 5.03 2.11
N ALA A 274 22.12 5.71 1.98
CA ALA A 274 20.87 5.33 2.65
C ALA A 274 20.38 3.91 2.31
N HIS A 275 20.62 3.43 1.08
CA HIS A 275 20.22 2.09 0.64
C HIS A 275 21.25 0.98 0.90
N LEU A 276 22.36 1.29 1.55
CA LEU A 276 23.44 0.33 1.77
C LEU A 276 22.98 -0.91 2.56
N ALA A 277 22.18 -0.71 3.61
CA ALA A 277 21.63 -1.82 4.38
C ALA A 277 20.84 -2.80 3.51
N ASN A 278 20.00 -2.28 2.60
CA ASN A 278 19.19 -3.10 1.70
C ASN A 278 20.03 -3.90 0.69
N MET A 279 21.14 -3.34 0.22
CA MET A 279 22.04 -4.03 -0.70
C MET A 279 22.82 -5.15 -0.01
N LEU A 280 23.20 -4.95 1.25
CA LEU A 280 24.07 -5.88 1.98
C LEU A 280 23.32 -6.94 2.78
N MET A 281 22.04 -6.72 3.16
CA MET A 281 21.30 -7.59 4.10
C MET A 281 21.16 -9.05 3.64
N GLY A 282 21.19 -9.31 2.35
CA GLY A 282 21.13 -10.67 1.79
C GLY A 282 22.36 -11.51 2.09
N ILE A 283 23.55 -10.89 2.20
CA ILE A 283 24.83 -11.57 2.34
C ILE A 283 24.93 -12.35 3.68
N PRO A 284 24.69 -11.75 4.86
CA PRO A 284 24.72 -12.52 6.10
C PRO A 284 23.62 -13.60 6.16
N LEU A 285 22.46 -13.37 5.53
CA LEU A 285 21.41 -14.40 5.46
C LEU A 285 21.84 -15.60 4.59
N GLU A 286 22.63 -15.38 3.55
CA GLU A 286 23.26 -16.44 2.76
C GLU A 286 24.24 -17.23 3.63
N TYR A 287 25.16 -16.59 4.35
CA TYR A 287 26.08 -17.26 5.28
C TYR A 287 25.32 -18.07 6.34
N ALA A 288 24.26 -17.50 6.92
CA ALA A 288 23.39 -18.22 7.86
C ALA A 288 22.76 -19.46 7.21
N SER A 289 22.39 -19.38 5.93
CA SER A 289 21.79 -20.49 5.19
C SER A 289 22.75 -21.65 4.93
N GLU A 290 24.01 -21.36 4.87
CA GLU A 290 25.09 -22.32 4.62
C GLU A 290 25.75 -22.80 5.93
N GLY A 291 25.29 -22.32 7.09
CA GLY A 291 25.88 -22.62 8.40
C GLY A 291 27.23 -21.97 8.64
N LYS A 292 27.61 -20.99 7.83
CA LYS A 292 28.87 -20.23 7.91
C LYS A 292 28.79 -19.13 8.98
N TRP A 293 28.74 -19.53 10.26
CA TRP A 293 28.49 -18.61 11.36
C TRP A 293 29.65 -17.68 11.65
N GLN A 294 30.90 -18.09 11.37
CA GLN A 294 32.06 -17.21 11.54
C GLN A 294 32.02 -16.07 10.51
N GLU A 295 31.70 -16.36 9.26
CA GLU A 295 31.52 -15.38 8.19
C GLU A 295 30.33 -14.47 8.46
N PHE A 296 29.22 -15.04 8.97
CA PHE A 296 28.07 -14.25 9.42
C PHE A 296 28.47 -13.22 10.46
N ASP A 297 29.10 -13.64 11.56
CA ASP A 297 29.47 -12.77 12.66
C ASP A 297 30.53 -11.73 12.22
N ALA A 298 31.51 -12.12 11.39
CA ALA A 298 32.51 -11.23 10.82
C ALA A 298 31.90 -10.15 9.92
N PHE A 299 30.93 -10.55 9.07
CA PHE A 299 30.25 -9.62 8.18
C PHE A 299 29.37 -8.62 8.95
N MET A 300 28.64 -9.08 9.98
CA MET A 300 27.83 -8.23 10.85
C MET A 300 28.69 -7.22 11.64
N ALA A 301 29.90 -7.61 12.01
CA ALA A 301 30.86 -6.71 12.68
C ALA A 301 31.45 -5.68 11.69
N GLN A 302 31.75 -6.11 10.46
CA GLN A 302 32.31 -5.25 9.42
C GLN A 302 31.30 -4.22 8.90
N TYR A 303 30.03 -4.61 8.79
CA TYR A 303 28.95 -3.77 8.29
C TYR A 303 27.81 -3.63 9.32
N PRO A 304 27.99 -2.81 10.39
CA PRO A 304 26.99 -2.68 11.45
C PRO A 304 25.61 -2.22 10.96
N VAL A 305 25.54 -1.59 9.79
CA VAL A 305 24.28 -1.16 9.16
C VAL A 305 23.31 -2.31 8.87
N VAL A 306 23.80 -3.56 8.72
CA VAL A 306 22.96 -4.75 8.55
C VAL A 306 22.72 -5.52 9.83
N ALA A 307 23.36 -5.15 10.94
CA ALA A 307 23.18 -5.80 12.24
C ALA A 307 21.84 -5.39 12.90
N THR A 308 20.76 -5.57 12.18
CA THR A 308 19.40 -5.16 12.56
C THR A 308 18.63 -6.31 13.21
N ALA A 309 17.59 -5.97 13.97
CA ALA A 309 16.66 -6.94 14.55
C ALA A 309 16.12 -7.92 13.51
N ASN A 310 15.76 -7.43 12.32
CA ASN A 310 15.20 -8.25 11.24
C ASN A 310 16.18 -9.28 10.67
N VAL A 311 17.46 -8.93 10.51
CA VAL A 311 18.46 -9.87 9.99
C VAL A 311 18.71 -10.99 10.99
N TYR A 312 18.86 -10.65 12.28
CA TYR A 312 18.98 -11.65 13.35
C TYR A 312 17.72 -12.53 13.46
N ASN A 313 16.54 -11.93 13.35
CA ASN A 313 15.26 -12.64 13.36
C ASN A 313 15.14 -13.63 12.19
N SER A 314 15.48 -13.21 10.98
CA SER A 314 15.40 -14.06 9.79
C SER A 314 16.35 -15.26 9.88
N ALA A 315 17.57 -15.04 10.37
CA ALA A 315 18.53 -16.13 10.60
C ALA A 315 18.05 -17.10 11.69
N ALA A 316 17.48 -16.58 12.80
CA ALA A 316 16.91 -17.38 13.88
C ALA A 316 15.70 -18.20 13.41
N TRP A 317 14.79 -17.58 12.67
CA TRP A 317 13.59 -18.21 12.14
C TRP A 317 13.93 -19.37 11.20
N ARG A 318 14.90 -19.20 10.33
CA ARG A 318 15.37 -20.26 9.43
C ARG A 318 15.87 -21.49 10.18
N LEU A 319 16.69 -21.30 11.23
CA LEU A 319 17.14 -22.40 12.10
C LEU A 319 15.99 -23.06 12.86
N TYR A 320 15.00 -22.27 13.29
CA TYR A 320 13.81 -22.79 13.91
C TYR A 320 12.99 -23.69 12.97
N GLU A 321 12.78 -23.26 11.72
CA GLU A 321 12.06 -24.04 10.70
C GLU A 321 12.78 -25.33 10.30
N SER A 322 14.10 -25.27 10.06
CA SER A 322 14.89 -26.45 9.74
C SER A 322 15.03 -27.41 10.93
N GLY A 323 14.86 -26.92 12.14
CA GLY A 323 15.11 -27.70 13.37
C GLY A 323 16.59 -27.90 13.68
N GLU A 324 17.47 -27.28 12.90
CA GLU A 324 18.91 -27.32 13.12
C GLU A 324 19.32 -26.32 14.19
N ASN A 325 20.26 -26.72 15.04
CA ASN A 325 20.93 -25.84 16.02
C ASN A 325 20.00 -24.83 16.75
N LEU A 326 19.00 -25.33 17.48
CA LEU A 326 18.07 -24.48 18.25
C LEU A 326 18.78 -23.53 19.23
N SER A 327 19.94 -23.95 19.78
CA SER A 327 20.74 -23.09 20.67
C SER A 327 21.23 -21.83 19.95
N LYS A 328 21.71 -21.95 18.70
CA LYS A 328 22.11 -20.80 17.88
C LYS A 328 20.89 -19.98 17.45
N ALA A 329 19.79 -20.63 17.12
CA ALA A 329 18.52 -19.92 16.83
C ALA A 329 18.09 -19.03 18.01
N LYS A 330 18.16 -19.56 19.24
CA LYS A 330 17.84 -18.82 20.45
C LYS A 330 18.77 -17.62 20.67
N GLU A 331 20.08 -17.81 20.53
CA GLU A 331 21.08 -16.73 20.66
C GLU A 331 20.76 -15.59 19.69
N LEU A 332 20.52 -15.92 18.41
CA LEU A 332 20.20 -14.92 17.37
C LEU A 332 18.87 -14.22 17.64
N ALA A 333 17.82 -14.97 18.00
CA ALA A 333 16.51 -14.41 18.34
C ALA A 333 16.58 -13.47 19.55
N GLN A 334 17.33 -13.84 20.60
CA GLN A 334 17.55 -13.02 21.76
C GLN A 334 18.27 -11.71 21.41
N LYS A 335 19.30 -11.79 20.56
CA LYS A 335 20.03 -10.61 20.08
C LYS A 335 19.13 -9.70 19.25
N GLY A 336 18.35 -10.26 18.34
CA GLY A 336 17.36 -9.53 17.56
C GLY A 336 16.31 -8.83 18.44
N TYR A 337 15.81 -9.54 19.46
CA TYR A 337 14.84 -8.99 20.42
C TYR A 337 15.41 -7.80 21.21
N GLN A 338 16.65 -7.89 21.70
CA GLN A 338 17.30 -6.79 22.43
C GLN A 338 17.46 -5.56 21.53
N ILE A 339 17.82 -5.74 20.26
CA ILE A 339 17.92 -4.65 19.29
C ILE A 339 16.54 -4.03 19.05
N ALA A 340 15.51 -4.84 18.78
CA ALA A 340 14.16 -4.35 18.55
C ALA A 340 13.59 -3.61 19.77
N GLN A 341 13.86 -4.10 20.98
CA GLN A 341 13.45 -3.45 22.23
C GLN A 341 14.10 -2.07 22.39
N LYS A 342 15.39 -1.97 22.05
CA LYS A 342 16.12 -0.69 22.05
C LYS A 342 15.52 0.28 21.02
N GLU A 343 15.20 -0.21 19.82
CA GLU A 343 14.59 0.61 18.75
C GLU A 343 13.18 1.12 19.12
N VAL A 344 12.39 0.37 19.88
CA VAL A 344 11.11 0.86 20.40
C VAL A 344 11.31 1.96 21.45
N ALA A 345 12.30 1.80 22.34
CA ALA A 345 12.59 2.78 23.39
C ALA A 345 13.25 4.05 22.85
N GLN A 346 14.14 3.87 21.89
CA GLN A 346 14.97 4.95 21.31
C GLN A 346 15.23 4.63 19.82
N PRO A 347 14.27 4.98 18.95
CA PRO A 347 14.37 4.70 17.52
C PRO A 347 15.62 5.30 16.91
N SER A 348 16.36 4.51 16.16
CA SER A 348 17.52 4.94 15.39
C SER A 348 17.15 5.26 13.94
N GLY A 349 18.01 6.02 13.26
CA GLY A 349 17.81 6.38 11.87
C GLY A 349 16.95 7.64 11.67
N LYS A 350 16.84 8.04 10.41
CA LYS A 350 16.02 9.19 10.01
C LYS A 350 14.63 8.70 9.60
N LYS A 351 13.61 9.24 10.24
CA LYS A 351 12.21 9.02 9.84
C LYS A 351 11.96 9.59 8.45
N ASP A 352 11.29 8.86 7.59
CA ASP A 352 10.81 9.36 6.30
C ASP A 352 9.85 10.53 6.49
N ASP A 353 9.96 11.55 5.64
CA ASP A 353 9.16 12.76 5.74
C ASP A 353 7.66 12.54 5.50
N LEU A 354 7.27 11.44 4.84
CA LEU A 354 5.88 11.04 4.60
C LEU A 354 5.32 10.04 5.63
N ILE A 355 6.14 9.52 6.52
CA ILE A 355 5.70 8.63 7.60
C ILE A 355 5.39 9.46 8.83
N THR A 356 4.20 9.27 9.41
CA THR A 356 3.83 9.96 10.65
C THR A 356 4.66 9.47 11.83
N GLU A 357 4.75 10.27 12.88
CA GLU A 357 5.43 9.86 14.13
C GLU A 357 4.78 8.62 14.75
N THR A 358 3.46 8.57 14.68
CA THR A 358 2.66 7.43 15.15
C THR A 358 2.95 6.17 14.36
N ASP A 359 2.97 6.25 13.03
CA ASP A 359 3.22 5.09 12.17
C ASP A 359 4.68 4.63 12.26
N TRP A 360 5.63 5.56 12.41
CA TRP A 360 7.03 5.22 12.61
C TRP A 360 7.27 4.44 13.92
N LYS A 361 6.71 4.93 15.03
CA LYS A 361 6.75 4.20 16.32
C LYS A 361 6.05 2.86 16.22
N ARG A 362 4.92 2.80 15.53
CA ARG A 362 4.19 1.55 15.27
C ARG A 362 5.05 0.54 14.49
N GLY A 363 5.80 1.00 13.48
CA GLY A 363 6.73 0.15 12.73
C GLY A 363 7.75 -0.54 13.62
N HIS A 364 8.37 0.20 14.54
CA HIS A 364 9.30 -0.37 15.52
C HIS A 364 8.62 -1.37 16.48
N GLN A 365 7.41 -1.05 16.96
CA GLN A 365 6.63 -1.98 17.79
C GLN A 365 6.27 -3.27 17.04
N MET A 366 5.86 -3.16 15.77
CA MET A 366 5.58 -4.34 14.94
C MET A 366 6.83 -5.22 14.75
N SER A 367 7.99 -4.61 14.50
CA SER A 367 9.26 -5.34 14.41
C SER A 367 9.57 -6.07 15.71
N LEU A 368 9.42 -5.40 16.86
CA LEU A 368 9.59 -6.05 18.18
C LEU A 368 8.62 -7.23 18.35
N GLY A 369 7.35 -7.06 17.97
CA GLY A 369 6.35 -8.13 18.04
C GLY A 369 6.71 -9.35 17.19
N GLN A 370 7.24 -9.15 15.98
CA GLN A 370 7.70 -10.24 15.11
C GLN A 370 8.89 -11.00 15.70
N VAL A 371 9.86 -10.27 16.28
CA VAL A 371 11.04 -10.90 16.89
C VAL A 371 10.67 -11.60 18.20
N ALA A 372 9.76 -11.02 19.00
CA ALA A 372 9.23 -11.65 20.20
C ALA A 372 8.53 -12.99 19.89
N ASP A 373 7.75 -13.03 18.82
CA ASP A 373 7.12 -14.25 18.32
C ASP A 373 8.14 -15.34 17.98
N THR A 374 9.17 -15.01 17.19
CA THR A 374 10.24 -15.95 16.83
C THR A 374 10.96 -16.47 18.08
N TYR A 375 11.29 -15.58 19.00
CA TYR A 375 11.97 -15.95 20.24
C TYR A 375 11.08 -16.85 21.12
N GLY A 376 9.80 -16.49 21.25
CA GLY A 376 8.81 -17.29 21.96
C GLY A 376 8.59 -18.67 21.34
N ALA A 377 8.54 -18.77 20.01
CA ALA A 377 8.41 -20.05 19.30
C ALA A 377 9.61 -20.98 19.55
N ILE A 378 10.83 -20.44 19.55
CA ILE A 378 12.05 -21.20 19.86
C ILE A 378 12.04 -21.69 21.30
N LEU A 379 11.69 -20.82 22.26
CA LEU A 379 11.58 -21.18 23.69
C LEU A 379 10.52 -22.27 23.90
N LEU A 380 9.41 -22.22 23.20
CA LEU A 380 8.37 -23.25 23.27
C LEU A 380 8.90 -24.61 22.77
N LYS A 381 9.65 -24.60 21.67
CA LYS A 381 10.29 -25.82 21.12
C LYS A 381 11.36 -26.41 22.04
N GLU A 382 12.04 -25.57 22.84
CA GLU A 382 12.95 -25.99 23.89
C GLU A 382 12.25 -26.49 25.19
N GLY A 383 10.91 -26.38 25.28
CA GLY A 383 10.14 -26.74 26.45
C GLY A 383 9.99 -25.67 27.53
N ASN A 384 10.55 -24.48 27.32
CA ASN A 384 10.42 -23.34 28.24
C ASN A 384 9.11 -22.58 28.01
N ARG A 385 7.99 -23.26 28.39
CA ARG A 385 6.64 -22.77 28.11
C ARG A 385 6.31 -21.43 28.77
N ALA A 386 6.74 -21.21 30.01
CA ALA A 386 6.37 -19.98 30.73
C ALA A 386 6.94 -18.72 30.10
N GLU A 387 8.21 -18.75 29.69
CA GLU A 387 8.82 -17.65 28.96
C GLU A 387 8.26 -17.55 27.55
N ALA A 388 8.06 -18.67 26.86
CA ALA A 388 7.45 -18.70 25.53
C ALA A 388 6.09 -18.00 25.52
N GLU A 389 5.21 -18.29 26.47
CA GLU A 389 3.89 -17.66 26.58
C GLU A 389 4.02 -16.14 26.72
N ARG A 390 4.97 -15.66 27.52
CA ARG A 390 5.21 -14.22 27.71
C ARG A 390 5.60 -13.54 26.39
N TYR A 391 6.58 -14.09 25.64
CA TYR A 391 7.04 -13.49 24.38
C TYR A 391 6.00 -13.62 23.26
N LEU A 392 5.27 -14.73 23.20
CA LEU A 392 4.17 -14.89 22.23
C LEU A 392 3.00 -13.92 22.52
N ALA A 393 2.69 -13.67 23.80
CA ALA A 393 1.71 -12.65 24.19
C ALA A 393 2.17 -11.24 23.75
N GLU A 394 3.44 -10.92 23.93
CA GLU A 394 4.06 -9.67 23.49
C GLU A 394 4.02 -9.54 21.96
N GLY A 395 4.30 -10.62 21.23
CA GLY A 395 4.16 -10.70 19.77
C GLY A 395 2.74 -10.36 19.32
N TYR A 396 1.73 -10.98 19.92
CA TYR A 396 0.32 -10.69 19.66
C TYR A 396 -0.04 -9.23 19.95
N GLN A 397 0.40 -8.71 21.09
CA GLN A 397 0.10 -7.33 21.51
C GLN A 397 0.68 -6.30 20.56
N PHE A 398 1.97 -6.39 20.23
CA PHE A 398 2.65 -5.40 19.39
C PHE A 398 2.24 -5.49 17.92
N THR A 399 1.87 -6.67 17.43
CA THR A 399 1.28 -6.83 16.10
C THR A 399 -0.22 -6.49 16.07
N ARG A 400 -0.81 -6.16 17.23
CA ARG A 400 -2.24 -5.85 17.42
C ARG A 400 -3.16 -6.93 16.86
N GLY A 401 -2.73 -8.18 16.90
CA GLY A 401 -3.47 -9.30 16.34
C GLY A 401 -3.60 -9.31 14.80
N ASN A 402 -2.88 -8.45 14.10
CA ASN A 402 -2.96 -8.37 12.63
C ASN A 402 -2.15 -9.46 11.90
N ASN A 403 -1.38 -10.29 12.61
CA ASN A 403 -0.65 -11.41 12.05
C ASN A 403 -1.25 -12.74 12.50
N PRO A 404 -1.96 -13.49 11.62
CA PRO A 404 -2.63 -14.73 12.00
C PRO A 404 -1.67 -15.83 12.44
N GLU A 405 -0.43 -15.88 11.93
CA GLU A 405 0.54 -16.89 12.35
C GLU A 405 1.03 -16.64 13.79
N ILE A 406 1.29 -15.39 14.14
CA ILE A 406 1.60 -14.99 15.52
C ILE A 406 0.42 -15.30 16.44
N ASN A 407 -0.79 -14.96 16.00
CA ASN A 407 -2.02 -15.25 16.74
C ASN A 407 -2.18 -16.75 16.99
N ASN A 408 -1.92 -17.57 15.98
CA ASN A 408 -2.02 -19.04 16.08
C ASN A 408 -1.00 -19.62 17.07
N ARG A 409 0.25 -19.14 17.07
CA ARG A 409 1.27 -19.61 18.02
C ARG A 409 0.93 -19.21 19.46
N TYR A 410 0.45 -17.98 19.66
CA TYR A 410 0.00 -17.56 20.98
C TYR A 410 -1.22 -18.38 21.44
N ALA A 411 -2.19 -18.62 20.57
CA ALA A 411 -3.34 -19.47 20.86
C ALA A 411 -2.92 -20.91 21.21
N GLU A 412 -1.96 -21.48 20.48
CA GLU A 412 -1.44 -22.84 20.72
C GLU A 412 -0.80 -22.97 22.11
N VAL A 413 0.10 -22.05 22.48
CA VAL A 413 0.75 -22.13 23.80
C VAL A 413 -0.24 -21.99 24.93
N LEU A 414 -1.30 -21.20 24.78
CA LEU A 414 -2.38 -21.09 25.75
C LEU A 414 -3.22 -22.37 25.80
N ALA A 415 -3.74 -22.82 24.67
CA ALA A 415 -4.65 -23.98 24.60
C ALA A 415 -4.01 -25.28 25.08
N THR A 416 -2.71 -25.45 24.81
CA THR A 416 -1.92 -26.62 25.28
C THR A 416 -1.34 -26.44 26.69
N GLY A 417 -1.49 -25.24 27.29
CA GLY A 417 -1.03 -24.91 28.64
C GLY A 417 -1.91 -25.48 29.74
N PRO A 418 -1.48 -25.37 31.02
CA PRO A 418 -2.21 -25.89 32.15
C PRO A 418 -3.47 -25.10 32.52
N ASP A 419 -3.48 -23.77 32.27
CA ASP A 419 -4.61 -22.89 32.63
C ASP A 419 -5.64 -22.82 31.50
N LYS A 420 -6.56 -23.79 31.49
CA LYS A 420 -7.60 -23.89 30.46
C LYS A 420 -8.62 -22.75 30.52
N ALA A 421 -8.91 -22.21 31.70
CA ALA A 421 -9.84 -21.10 31.87
C ALA A 421 -9.26 -19.81 31.28
N LYS A 422 -7.97 -19.53 31.53
CA LYS A 422 -7.24 -18.40 30.88
C LYS A 422 -7.20 -18.56 29.36
N ALA A 423 -6.87 -19.77 28.89
CA ALA A 423 -6.82 -20.07 27.47
C ALA A 423 -8.15 -19.76 26.78
N GLN A 424 -9.24 -20.30 27.31
CA GLN A 424 -10.58 -20.09 26.78
C GLN A 424 -10.91 -18.59 26.70
N LYS A 425 -10.74 -17.85 27.79
CA LYS A 425 -11.05 -16.42 27.88
C LYS A 425 -10.25 -15.58 26.89
N VAL A 426 -8.94 -15.86 26.75
CA VAL A 426 -8.07 -15.11 25.80
C VAL A 426 -8.46 -15.42 24.35
N LEU A 427 -8.68 -16.69 24.01
CA LEU A 427 -9.11 -17.08 22.67
C LEU A 427 -10.48 -16.50 22.30
N GLU A 428 -11.46 -16.51 23.23
CA GLU A 428 -12.75 -15.84 23.02
C GLU A 428 -12.57 -14.35 22.71
N THR A 429 -11.68 -13.67 23.44
CA THR A 429 -11.36 -12.26 23.20
C THR A 429 -10.73 -12.04 21.83
N MET A 430 -9.78 -12.90 21.44
CA MET A 430 -9.14 -12.82 20.12
C MET A 430 -10.17 -13.00 18.99
N VAL A 431 -11.06 -13.98 19.10
CA VAL A 431 -12.11 -14.25 18.11
C VAL A 431 -13.11 -13.11 18.04
N SER A 432 -13.63 -12.64 19.17
CA SER A 432 -14.62 -11.55 19.22
C SER A 432 -14.06 -10.21 18.74
N SER A 433 -12.74 -10.03 18.80
CA SER A 433 -12.04 -8.85 18.25
C SER A 433 -11.76 -8.94 16.75
N GLY A 434 -12.09 -10.06 16.08
CA GLY A 434 -11.85 -10.26 14.64
C GLY A 434 -10.46 -10.81 14.30
N HIS A 435 -9.72 -11.33 15.29
CA HIS A 435 -8.41 -11.97 15.12
C HIS A 435 -8.50 -13.51 15.08
N GLY A 436 -9.72 -14.04 15.03
CA GLY A 436 -9.99 -15.48 15.01
C GLY A 436 -9.44 -16.15 13.75
N THR A 437 -9.03 -17.41 13.92
CA THR A 437 -8.60 -18.29 12.82
C THR A 437 -9.28 -19.64 12.95
N SER A 438 -9.24 -20.43 11.87
CA SER A 438 -9.73 -21.81 11.87
C SER A 438 -9.02 -22.69 12.93
N LYS A 439 -7.72 -22.45 13.19
CA LYS A 439 -6.98 -23.14 14.27
C LYS A 439 -7.53 -22.81 15.65
N MET A 440 -7.83 -21.53 15.91
CA MET A 440 -8.41 -21.10 17.19
C MET A 440 -9.79 -21.70 17.42
N LYS A 441 -10.60 -21.82 16.33
CA LYS A 441 -11.88 -22.53 16.41
C LYS A 441 -11.69 -23.98 16.90
N GLY A 442 -10.68 -24.67 16.39
CA GLY A 442 -10.31 -26.01 16.86
C GLY A 442 -9.95 -26.03 18.34
N TYR A 443 -9.06 -25.15 18.78
CA TYR A 443 -8.68 -25.07 20.20
C TYR A 443 -9.85 -24.74 21.13
N LEU A 444 -10.72 -23.81 20.74
CA LEU A 444 -11.93 -23.50 21.51
C LEU A 444 -12.90 -24.66 21.54
N LYS A 445 -13.01 -25.43 20.44
CA LYS A 445 -13.83 -26.65 20.41
C LYS A 445 -13.32 -27.66 21.42
N ASP A 446 -12.02 -27.92 21.45
CA ASP A 446 -11.40 -28.85 22.40
C ASP A 446 -11.61 -28.41 23.84
N LEU A 447 -11.38 -27.14 24.15
CA LEU A 447 -11.59 -26.55 25.48
C LEU A 447 -13.05 -26.62 25.90
N TYR A 448 -13.99 -26.29 25.02
CA TYR A 448 -15.43 -26.34 25.27
C TYR A 448 -15.89 -27.78 25.54
N THR A 449 -15.46 -28.72 24.70
CA THR A 449 -15.86 -30.12 24.77
C THR A 449 -15.41 -30.79 26.08
N GLN A 450 -14.22 -30.45 26.57
CA GLN A 450 -13.72 -30.96 27.85
C GLN A 450 -14.62 -30.60 29.05
N THR A 451 -15.33 -29.47 28.97
CA THR A 451 -16.16 -28.97 30.09
C THR A 451 -17.64 -29.25 29.87
N ASN A 452 -18.13 -29.15 28.62
CA ASN A 452 -19.55 -29.12 28.28
C ASN A 452 -20.02 -30.31 27.41
N GLY A 453 -19.09 -31.17 26.97
CA GLY A 453 -19.38 -32.18 25.94
C GLY A 453 -19.47 -31.57 24.53
N GLU A 454 -19.70 -32.40 23.51
CA GLU A 454 -19.70 -31.95 22.09
C GLU A 454 -20.94 -31.12 21.72
N ALA A 455 -22.06 -31.35 22.42
CA ALA A 455 -23.32 -30.69 22.10
C ALA A 455 -23.26 -29.17 22.40
N GLY A 456 -23.78 -28.37 21.47
CA GLY A 456 -23.91 -26.92 21.65
C GLY A 456 -22.70 -26.07 21.23
N PHE A 457 -21.59 -26.67 20.78
CA PHE A 457 -20.41 -25.92 20.36
C PHE A 457 -20.70 -24.91 19.24
N ASP A 458 -21.50 -25.25 18.25
CA ASP A 458 -21.83 -24.35 17.17
C ASP A 458 -22.58 -23.09 17.63
N SER A 459 -23.49 -23.27 18.60
CA SER A 459 -24.20 -22.14 19.22
C SER A 459 -23.26 -21.29 20.08
N TYR A 460 -22.34 -21.91 20.79
CA TYR A 460 -21.30 -21.21 21.57
C TYR A 460 -20.37 -20.42 20.61
N TRP A 461 -19.85 -21.07 19.53
CA TRP A 461 -18.98 -20.43 18.57
C TRP A 461 -19.65 -19.20 17.93
N THR A 462 -20.92 -19.35 17.48
CA THR A 462 -21.69 -18.24 16.91
C THR A 462 -21.77 -17.04 17.85
N LYS A 463 -21.94 -17.27 19.14
CA LYS A 463 -21.98 -16.18 20.15
C LYS A 463 -20.62 -15.51 20.31
N VAL A 464 -19.54 -16.29 20.33
CA VAL A 464 -18.16 -15.75 20.49
C VAL A 464 -17.76 -14.93 19.27
N GLU A 465 -18.11 -15.38 18.06
CA GLU A 465 -17.74 -14.71 16.81
C GLU A 465 -18.64 -13.50 16.49
N ALA A 466 -19.86 -13.45 17.01
CA ALA A 466 -20.87 -12.45 16.64
C ALA A 466 -20.37 -10.99 16.67
N PRO A 467 -19.62 -10.51 17.70
CA PRO A 467 -19.14 -9.12 17.71
C PRO A 467 -18.23 -8.80 16.52
N ALA A 468 -17.33 -9.74 16.15
CA ALA A 468 -16.44 -9.56 15.00
C ALA A 468 -17.21 -9.53 13.69
N ILE A 469 -18.21 -10.39 13.52
CA ILE A 469 -19.10 -10.46 12.35
C ILE A 469 -19.94 -9.18 12.23
N GLU A 470 -20.50 -8.68 13.32
CA GLU A 470 -21.27 -7.42 13.34
C GLU A 470 -20.40 -6.22 12.96
N LYS A 471 -19.20 -6.13 13.53
CA LYS A 471 -18.24 -5.08 13.18
C LYS A 471 -17.87 -5.15 11.68
N MET A 472 -17.52 -6.33 11.18
CA MET A 472 -17.18 -6.54 9.77
C MET A 472 -18.33 -6.11 8.86
N ARG A 473 -19.57 -6.51 9.19
CA ARG A 473 -20.77 -6.13 8.43
C ARG A 473 -20.98 -4.62 8.43
N ALA A 474 -20.82 -3.96 9.57
CA ALA A 474 -20.94 -2.52 9.69
C ALA A 474 -19.87 -1.78 8.86
N ASP A 475 -18.63 -2.29 8.87
CA ASP A 475 -17.53 -1.70 8.12
C ASP A 475 -17.70 -1.92 6.59
N LEU A 476 -18.19 -3.09 6.17
CA LEU A 476 -18.50 -3.35 4.77
C LEU A 476 -19.68 -2.48 4.27
N LYS A 477 -20.71 -2.24 5.11
CA LYS A 477 -21.81 -1.33 4.74
C LYS A 477 -21.33 0.08 4.41
N LYS A 478 -20.31 0.59 5.11
CA LYS A 478 -19.71 1.90 4.81
C LYS A 478 -18.94 1.93 3.49
N LYS A 479 -18.47 0.77 3.01
CA LYS A 479 -17.67 0.61 1.78
C LYS A 479 -18.51 0.27 0.55
N ILE A 480 -19.82 0.10 0.69
CA ILE A 480 -20.71 -0.15 -0.44
C ILE A 480 -20.68 1.06 -1.39
N MET A 481 -20.45 0.77 -2.66
CA MET A 481 -20.43 1.76 -3.72
C MET A 481 -21.40 1.35 -4.85
N LEU A 482 -21.64 2.22 -5.79
CA LEU A 482 -22.42 1.94 -7.00
C LEU A 482 -21.74 2.62 -8.18
N GLU A 483 -20.96 1.84 -8.91
CA GLU A 483 -20.26 2.31 -10.11
C GLU A 483 -20.45 1.27 -11.22
N LYS A 484 -20.72 1.70 -12.45
CA LYS A 484 -20.85 0.78 -13.56
C LYS A 484 -19.49 0.17 -13.88
N ALA A 485 -19.39 -1.16 -13.85
CA ALA A 485 -18.16 -1.84 -14.21
C ALA A 485 -17.85 -1.64 -15.71
N PRO A 486 -16.58 -1.38 -16.06
CA PRO A 486 -16.13 -1.42 -17.43
C PRO A 486 -16.43 -2.80 -18.05
N SER A 487 -16.90 -2.81 -19.29
CA SER A 487 -17.11 -4.07 -20.04
C SER A 487 -15.76 -4.71 -20.37
N PHE A 488 -15.74 -6.03 -20.35
CA PHE A 488 -14.58 -6.80 -20.79
C PHE A 488 -15.01 -8.04 -21.59
N GLU A 489 -14.10 -8.49 -22.44
CA GLU A 489 -14.17 -9.77 -23.14
C GLU A 489 -12.72 -10.29 -23.24
N LEU A 490 -12.42 -11.37 -22.53
CA LEU A 490 -11.09 -11.97 -22.44
C LEU A 490 -11.18 -13.48 -22.69
N ARG A 491 -10.04 -14.09 -23.03
CA ARG A 491 -9.94 -15.55 -23.14
C ARG A 491 -9.42 -16.15 -21.84
N ASP A 492 -9.99 -17.30 -21.49
CA ASP A 492 -9.44 -18.11 -20.40
C ASP A 492 -8.23 -18.94 -20.89
N LEU A 493 -7.58 -19.65 -19.96
CA LEU A 493 -6.41 -20.50 -20.27
C LEU A 493 -6.74 -21.64 -21.26
N ASN A 494 -8.02 -21.97 -21.47
CA ASN A 494 -8.48 -23.00 -22.43
C ASN A 494 -8.91 -22.37 -23.77
N GLY A 495 -8.82 -21.05 -23.92
CA GLY A 495 -9.21 -20.30 -25.12
C GLY A 495 -10.69 -19.93 -25.19
N ASN A 496 -11.50 -20.27 -24.18
CA ASN A 496 -12.92 -19.88 -24.14
C ASN A 496 -13.05 -18.38 -23.89
N VAL A 497 -14.00 -17.75 -24.55
CA VAL A 497 -14.29 -16.33 -24.36
C VAL A 497 -15.20 -16.12 -23.15
N VAL A 498 -14.79 -15.27 -22.24
CA VAL A 498 -15.57 -14.85 -21.06
C VAL A 498 -15.73 -13.34 -21.11
N SER A 499 -16.99 -12.89 -21.02
CA SER A 499 -17.32 -11.46 -21.03
C SER A 499 -18.18 -11.09 -19.82
N LEU A 500 -18.16 -9.81 -19.44
CA LEU A 500 -19.06 -9.31 -18.39
C LEU A 500 -20.54 -9.59 -18.74
N ALA A 501 -20.90 -9.52 -20.03
CA ALA A 501 -22.25 -9.81 -20.49
C ALA A 501 -22.66 -11.28 -20.26
N SER A 502 -21.73 -12.24 -20.41
CA SER A 502 -21.96 -13.66 -20.14
C SER A 502 -22.16 -13.98 -18.65
N LEU A 503 -21.77 -13.07 -17.78
CA LEU A 503 -21.89 -13.20 -16.32
C LEU A 503 -23.08 -12.43 -15.74
N LYS A 504 -23.95 -11.88 -16.60
CA LYS A 504 -25.13 -11.13 -16.15
C LYS A 504 -26.03 -11.98 -15.25
N GLY A 505 -26.56 -11.38 -14.20
CA GLY A 505 -27.39 -12.03 -13.20
C GLY A 505 -26.63 -12.74 -12.09
N LYS A 506 -25.31 -12.74 -12.15
CA LYS A 506 -24.44 -13.30 -11.11
C LYS A 506 -23.76 -12.20 -10.29
N THR A 507 -23.51 -12.48 -9.03
CA THR A 507 -22.50 -11.73 -8.25
C THR A 507 -21.12 -12.20 -8.72
N VAL A 508 -20.29 -11.27 -9.21
CA VAL A 508 -18.98 -11.62 -9.79
C VAL A 508 -17.86 -11.08 -8.93
N VAL A 509 -16.95 -11.95 -8.51
CA VAL A 509 -15.70 -11.57 -7.87
C VAL A 509 -14.62 -11.53 -8.94
N VAL A 510 -14.10 -10.34 -9.23
CA VAL A 510 -12.99 -10.12 -10.17
C VAL A 510 -11.72 -9.88 -9.35
N ASP A 511 -10.69 -10.70 -9.53
CA ASP A 511 -9.40 -10.59 -8.82
C ASP A 511 -8.25 -10.36 -9.81
N PHE A 512 -7.62 -9.19 -9.76
CA PHE A 512 -6.47 -8.85 -10.61
C PHE A 512 -5.17 -9.30 -9.94
N TRP A 513 -4.33 -10.06 -10.69
CA TRP A 513 -3.13 -10.68 -10.16
C TRP A 513 -2.05 -10.91 -11.22
N ALA A 514 -0.82 -11.28 -10.77
CA ALA A 514 0.28 -11.75 -11.62
C ALA A 514 1.11 -12.82 -10.91
N THR A 515 1.87 -13.63 -11.67
CA THR A 515 2.71 -14.71 -11.11
C THR A 515 3.89 -14.20 -10.26
N TRP A 516 4.32 -12.98 -10.47
CA TRP A 516 5.38 -12.32 -9.70
C TRP A 516 4.87 -11.59 -8.45
N CYS A 517 3.56 -11.49 -8.27
CA CYS A 517 2.95 -10.76 -7.17
C CYS A 517 2.87 -11.64 -5.91
N GLY A 518 3.83 -11.49 -5.00
CA GLY A 518 3.88 -12.25 -3.75
C GLY A 518 2.60 -12.20 -2.92
N PRO A 519 2.03 -11.01 -2.61
CA PRO A 519 0.76 -10.88 -1.88
C PRO A 519 -0.43 -11.54 -2.59
N CYS A 520 -0.47 -11.53 -3.93
CA CYS A 520 -1.51 -12.20 -4.70
C CYS A 520 -1.47 -13.71 -4.45
N ILE A 521 -0.27 -14.31 -4.60
CA ILE A 521 -0.04 -15.74 -4.39
C ILE A 521 -0.36 -16.13 -2.94
N ALA A 522 0.01 -15.30 -1.96
CA ALA A 522 -0.27 -15.53 -0.56
C ALA A 522 -1.77 -15.51 -0.24
N SER A 523 -2.60 -14.78 -1.01
CA SER A 523 -4.06 -14.75 -0.86
C SER A 523 -4.78 -15.96 -1.48
N PHE A 524 -4.14 -16.70 -2.37
CA PHE A 524 -4.77 -17.77 -3.15
C PHE A 524 -5.33 -18.94 -2.33
N PRO A 525 -4.72 -19.39 -1.22
CA PRO A 525 -5.36 -20.40 -0.37
C PRO A 525 -6.73 -19.96 0.15
N GLY A 526 -6.89 -18.70 0.57
CA GLY A 526 -8.19 -18.15 0.98
C GLY A 526 -9.16 -18.01 -0.21
N MET A 527 -8.66 -17.56 -1.37
CA MET A 527 -9.47 -17.48 -2.59
C MET A 527 -9.96 -18.86 -3.04
N GLN A 528 -9.11 -19.90 -2.98
CA GLN A 528 -9.49 -21.28 -3.29
C GLN A 528 -10.58 -21.79 -2.34
N GLN A 529 -10.51 -21.48 -1.05
CA GLN A 529 -11.54 -21.81 -0.08
C GLN A 529 -12.86 -21.08 -0.41
N ALA A 530 -12.80 -19.79 -0.78
CA ALA A 530 -13.98 -19.03 -1.19
C ALA A 530 -14.61 -19.63 -2.47
N VAL A 531 -13.82 -19.94 -3.49
CA VAL A 531 -14.28 -20.62 -4.70
C VAL A 531 -14.97 -21.96 -4.36
N ALA A 532 -14.34 -22.78 -3.51
CA ALA A 532 -14.90 -24.07 -3.08
C ALA A 532 -16.22 -23.89 -2.32
N LYS A 533 -16.32 -22.87 -1.46
CA LYS A 533 -17.54 -22.56 -0.71
C LYS A 533 -18.75 -22.23 -1.59
N PHE A 534 -18.50 -21.55 -2.71
CA PHE A 534 -19.56 -21.10 -3.63
C PHE A 534 -19.68 -21.95 -4.91
N LYS A 535 -18.95 -23.08 -5.03
CA LYS A 535 -18.92 -23.91 -6.26
C LYS A 535 -20.29 -24.38 -6.77
N ASP A 536 -21.21 -24.65 -5.84
CA ASP A 536 -22.56 -25.15 -6.15
C ASP A 536 -23.59 -24.00 -6.24
N ASN A 537 -23.16 -22.74 -6.20
CA ASN A 537 -24.02 -21.57 -6.31
C ASN A 537 -23.88 -20.93 -7.70
N ASP A 538 -24.85 -21.21 -8.57
CA ASP A 538 -24.88 -20.72 -9.95
C ASP A 538 -25.03 -19.19 -10.09
N LYS A 539 -25.37 -18.51 -8.99
CA LYS A 539 -25.49 -17.04 -8.90
C LYS A 539 -24.19 -16.34 -8.51
N VAL A 540 -23.11 -17.07 -8.30
CA VAL A 540 -21.79 -16.51 -7.96
C VAL A 540 -20.77 -16.96 -8.99
N ALA A 541 -19.90 -16.06 -9.41
CA ALA A 541 -18.79 -16.35 -10.30
C ALA A 541 -17.50 -15.72 -9.77
N PHE A 542 -16.39 -16.44 -9.92
CA PHE A 542 -15.05 -15.93 -9.62
C PHE A 542 -14.24 -15.91 -10.92
N VAL A 543 -13.66 -14.77 -11.26
CA VAL A 543 -12.77 -14.61 -12.40
C VAL A 543 -11.45 -14.00 -11.94
N PHE A 544 -10.37 -14.70 -12.23
CA PHE A 544 -9.00 -14.28 -11.88
C PHE A 544 -8.34 -13.70 -13.12
N VAL A 545 -8.15 -12.38 -13.13
CA VAL A 545 -7.63 -11.67 -14.29
C VAL A 545 -6.12 -11.51 -14.15
N ASN A 546 -5.37 -12.27 -14.96
CA ASN A 546 -3.94 -12.12 -15.01
C ASN A 546 -3.57 -10.90 -15.85
N SER A 547 -2.98 -9.90 -15.21
CA SER A 547 -2.55 -8.63 -15.83
C SER A 547 -1.14 -8.29 -15.37
N TRP A 548 -0.46 -7.39 -16.11
CA TRP A 548 0.93 -6.98 -15.84
C TRP A 548 1.91 -8.14 -15.78
N GLU A 549 1.61 -9.24 -16.46
CA GLU A 549 2.50 -10.39 -16.49
C GLU A 549 3.76 -10.11 -17.32
N ASN A 550 4.90 -10.62 -16.87
CA ASN A 550 6.21 -10.40 -17.50
C ASN A 550 6.66 -11.61 -18.33
N GLY A 551 7.41 -11.37 -19.40
CA GLY A 551 8.04 -12.39 -20.24
C GLY A 551 7.33 -12.59 -21.57
N GLU A 552 7.91 -13.45 -22.43
CA GLU A 552 7.43 -13.67 -23.80
C GLU A 552 6.27 -14.67 -23.89
N ASP A 553 6.33 -15.76 -23.13
CA ASP A 553 5.28 -16.80 -23.11
C ASP A 553 4.44 -16.71 -21.84
N ARG A 554 3.67 -15.62 -21.74
CA ARG A 554 2.85 -15.30 -20.55
C ARG A 554 1.78 -16.36 -20.30
N HIS A 555 1.10 -16.81 -21.35
CA HIS A 555 0.03 -17.81 -21.25
C HIS A 555 0.56 -19.12 -20.64
N LYS A 556 1.65 -19.66 -21.20
CA LYS A 556 2.26 -20.89 -20.69
C LYS A 556 2.73 -20.74 -19.25
N LYS A 557 3.38 -19.63 -18.90
CA LYS A 557 3.86 -19.35 -17.55
C LYS A 557 2.72 -19.35 -16.52
N VAL A 558 1.60 -18.72 -16.85
CA VAL A 558 0.41 -18.66 -15.99
C VAL A 558 -0.25 -20.04 -15.88
N ALA A 559 -0.41 -20.76 -16.99
CA ALA A 559 -0.98 -22.11 -17.02
C ALA A 559 -0.13 -23.09 -16.18
N ASP A 560 1.19 -23.08 -16.35
CA ASP A 560 2.12 -23.91 -15.58
C ASP A 560 2.03 -23.57 -14.07
N PHE A 561 1.95 -22.29 -13.70
CA PHE A 561 1.79 -21.87 -12.31
C PHE A 561 0.50 -22.39 -11.68
N ILE A 562 -0.63 -22.22 -12.33
CA ILE A 562 -1.96 -22.66 -11.84
C ILE A 562 -1.99 -24.19 -11.70
N SER A 563 -1.50 -24.91 -12.72
CA SER A 563 -1.43 -26.37 -12.72
C SER A 563 -0.52 -26.91 -11.61
N LYS A 564 0.68 -26.38 -11.49
CA LYS A 564 1.67 -26.81 -10.47
C LYS A 564 1.16 -26.63 -9.04
N LYS A 565 0.31 -25.64 -8.80
CA LYS A 565 -0.27 -25.33 -7.49
C LYS A 565 -1.64 -25.98 -7.28
N ASN A 566 -2.20 -26.68 -8.26
CA ASN A 566 -3.52 -27.32 -8.24
C ASN A 566 -4.66 -26.34 -7.93
N TYR A 567 -4.57 -25.08 -8.39
CA TYR A 567 -5.69 -24.14 -8.27
C TYR A 567 -6.77 -24.42 -9.31
N THR A 568 -8.04 -24.29 -8.90
CA THR A 568 -9.23 -24.52 -9.77
C THR A 568 -9.82 -23.20 -10.27
N PHE A 569 -8.98 -22.18 -10.45
CA PHE A 569 -9.42 -20.85 -10.82
C PHE A 569 -9.78 -20.76 -12.31
N GLN A 570 -10.85 -20.00 -12.61
CA GLN A 570 -11.07 -19.51 -13.97
C GLN A 570 -10.19 -18.29 -14.19
N VAL A 571 -9.05 -18.49 -14.87
CA VAL A 571 -8.08 -17.44 -15.14
C VAL A 571 -8.32 -16.87 -16.52
N LEU A 572 -8.49 -15.55 -16.61
CA LEU A 572 -8.60 -14.77 -17.84
C LEU A 572 -7.28 -14.05 -18.11
N MET A 573 -6.85 -14.01 -19.37
CA MET A 573 -5.61 -13.38 -19.79
C MET A 573 -5.86 -11.96 -20.30
N ASP A 574 -5.41 -10.93 -19.56
CA ASP A 574 -5.44 -9.52 -19.95
C ASP A 574 -4.09 -9.12 -20.56
N GLU A 575 -3.73 -9.75 -21.70
CA GLU A 575 -2.39 -9.63 -22.31
C GLU A 575 -2.01 -8.20 -22.68
N GLU A 576 -2.98 -7.38 -23.05
CA GLU A 576 -2.77 -5.97 -23.40
C GLU A 576 -2.97 -5.01 -22.23
N ASN A 577 -3.26 -5.53 -21.03
CA ASN A 577 -3.55 -4.76 -19.81
C ASN A 577 -4.74 -3.78 -19.95
N LYS A 578 -5.64 -4.01 -20.93
CA LYS A 578 -6.78 -3.14 -21.20
C LYS A 578 -7.85 -3.20 -20.11
N MET A 579 -8.07 -4.39 -19.55
CA MET A 579 -9.06 -4.54 -18.49
C MET A 579 -8.58 -3.92 -17.19
N ILE A 580 -7.34 -4.16 -16.79
CA ILE A 580 -6.79 -3.59 -15.56
C ILE A 580 -6.74 -2.05 -15.63
N ASP A 581 -6.40 -1.48 -16.81
CA ASP A 581 -6.41 -0.03 -17.05
C ASP A 581 -7.83 0.55 -16.97
N ALA A 582 -8.83 -0.13 -17.59
CA ALA A 582 -10.22 0.30 -17.56
C ALA A 582 -10.82 0.30 -16.14
N TYR A 583 -10.45 -0.68 -15.31
CA TYR A 583 -10.84 -0.77 -13.90
C TYR A 583 -10.01 0.17 -12.99
N LYS A 584 -9.08 0.95 -13.55
CA LYS A 584 -8.23 1.91 -12.84
C LYS A 584 -7.53 1.28 -11.64
N VAL A 585 -6.95 0.10 -11.85
CA VAL A 585 -6.20 -0.61 -10.84
C VAL A 585 -4.82 0.03 -10.71
N SER A 586 -4.43 0.45 -9.51
CA SER A 586 -3.13 1.06 -9.22
C SER A 586 -2.12 0.08 -8.60
N GLY A 587 -2.58 -1.09 -8.16
CA GLY A 587 -1.75 -2.13 -7.55
C GLY A 587 -2.49 -3.46 -7.44
N ILE A 588 -1.75 -4.57 -7.36
CA ILE A 588 -2.29 -5.92 -7.22
C ILE A 588 -1.83 -6.58 -5.91
N PRO A 589 -2.65 -7.46 -5.28
CA PRO A 589 -3.99 -7.88 -5.72
C PRO A 589 -5.04 -6.77 -5.54
N THR A 590 -5.95 -6.62 -6.49
CA THR A 590 -7.15 -5.80 -6.33
C THR A 590 -8.37 -6.62 -6.73
N LYS A 591 -9.36 -6.62 -5.84
CA LYS A 591 -10.62 -7.36 -6.01
C LYS A 591 -11.78 -6.39 -6.19
N PHE A 592 -12.66 -6.70 -7.14
CA PHE A 592 -13.94 -6.02 -7.30
C PHE A 592 -15.06 -7.02 -7.14
N ILE A 593 -16.11 -6.65 -6.41
CA ILE A 593 -17.31 -7.46 -6.28
C ILE A 593 -18.44 -6.73 -6.99
N LEU A 594 -18.97 -7.37 -8.03
CA LEU A 594 -20.01 -6.83 -8.90
C LEU A 594 -21.37 -7.46 -8.56
N ASP A 595 -22.44 -6.66 -8.63
CA ASP A 595 -23.81 -7.17 -8.53
C ASP A 595 -24.27 -7.81 -9.85
N GLY A 596 -25.44 -8.45 -9.83
CA GLY A 596 -26.04 -9.12 -11.01
C GLY A 596 -26.35 -8.18 -12.20
N ASN A 597 -26.32 -6.86 -11.99
CA ASN A 597 -26.49 -5.86 -13.04
C ASN A 597 -25.14 -5.39 -13.63
N GLY A 598 -24.02 -5.90 -13.13
CA GLY A 598 -22.67 -5.53 -13.54
C GLY A 598 -22.20 -4.19 -12.97
N ASN A 599 -22.70 -3.79 -11.80
CA ASN A 599 -22.17 -2.63 -11.10
C ASN A 599 -21.16 -3.08 -10.04
N ILE A 600 -20.07 -2.34 -9.91
CA ILE A 600 -19.11 -2.49 -8.81
C ILE A 600 -19.79 -2.06 -7.51
N ARG A 601 -19.81 -2.97 -6.55
CA ARG A 601 -20.40 -2.74 -5.22
C ARG A 601 -19.34 -2.68 -4.12
N PHE A 602 -18.22 -3.35 -4.32
CA PHE A 602 -17.06 -3.28 -3.43
C PHE A 602 -15.76 -3.30 -4.23
N LYS A 603 -14.76 -2.60 -3.71
CA LYS A 603 -13.35 -2.66 -4.14
C LYS A 603 -12.49 -2.96 -2.93
N SER A 604 -11.56 -3.90 -3.05
CA SER A 604 -10.59 -4.24 -2.01
C SER A 604 -9.21 -4.35 -2.65
N MET A 605 -8.22 -3.64 -2.12
CA MET A 605 -6.84 -3.65 -2.59
C MET A 605 -5.92 -4.26 -1.53
N GLY A 606 -4.94 -5.03 -1.97
CA GLY A 606 -3.98 -5.71 -1.11
C GLY A 606 -4.48 -7.02 -0.51
N TYR A 607 -3.69 -7.56 0.41
CA TYR A 607 -3.96 -8.78 1.16
C TYR A 607 -3.54 -8.61 2.61
N SER A 608 -4.43 -8.91 3.54
CA SER A 608 -4.22 -8.71 4.98
C SER A 608 -3.36 -9.78 5.67
N GLY A 609 -2.86 -10.77 4.91
CA GLY A 609 -2.15 -11.92 5.49
C GLY A 609 -3.06 -12.98 6.13
N ASN A 610 -4.41 -12.80 6.13
CA ASN A 610 -5.36 -13.70 6.78
C ASN A 610 -6.32 -14.31 5.77
N ASN A 611 -6.14 -15.59 5.46
CA ASN A 611 -6.98 -16.34 4.52
C ASN A 611 -8.39 -16.56 5.07
N ASP A 612 -8.56 -16.86 6.36
CA ASP A 612 -9.88 -17.03 6.98
C ASP A 612 -10.70 -15.73 6.89
N LYS A 613 -10.07 -14.59 7.17
CA LYS A 613 -10.68 -13.27 7.02
C LYS A 613 -11.08 -12.98 5.56
N THR A 614 -10.24 -13.34 4.60
CA THR A 614 -10.55 -13.19 3.17
C THR A 614 -11.83 -13.95 2.80
N VAL A 615 -11.97 -15.19 3.25
CA VAL A 615 -13.18 -16.01 3.02
C VAL A 615 -14.41 -15.39 3.68
N GLN A 616 -14.29 -14.91 4.90
CA GLN A 616 -15.39 -14.27 5.63
C GLN A 616 -15.85 -12.97 4.98
N GLU A 617 -14.92 -12.08 4.63
CA GLU A 617 -15.21 -10.81 3.96
C GLU A 617 -15.89 -11.03 2.61
N LEU A 618 -15.33 -11.89 1.74
CA LEU A 618 -15.92 -12.20 0.44
C LEU A 618 -17.31 -12.81 0.58
N SER A 619 -17.47 -13.75 1.53
CA SER A 619 -18.80 -14.36 1.79
C SER A 619 -19.82 -13.31 2.20
N MET A 620 -19.43 -12.40 3.10
CA MET A 620 -20.32 -11.35 3.58
C MET A 620 -20.66 -10.34 2.48
N MET A 621 -19.69 -9.92 1.65
CA MET A 621 -19.93 -9.05 0.50
C MET A 621 -20.90 -9.69 -0.50
N ILE A 622 -20.72 -10.98 -0.82
CA ILE A 622 -21.59 -11.73 -1.72
C ILE A 622 -23.02 -11.82 -1.13
N ASP A 623 -23.14 -12.15 0.16
CA ASP A 623 -24.44 -12.25 0.83
C ASP A 623 -25.17 -10.91 0.89
N MET A 624 -24.46 -9.80 1.07
CA MET A 624 -25.05 -8.45 1.06
C MET A 624 -25.62 -8.03 -0.32
N LEU A 625 -25.18 -8.68 -1.40
CA LEU A 625 -25.64 -8.39 -2.77
C LEU A 625 -26.76 -9.33 -3.24
N ARG A 626 -27.23 -10.25 -2.42
CA ARG A 626 -28.40 -11.09 -2.77
C ARG A 626 -29.65 -10.22 -2.87
N PRO A 627 -30.55 -10.52 -3.83
CA PRO A 627 -31.77 -9.72 -4.03
C PRO A 627 -32.63 -9.56 -2.76
N GLU A 628 -32.69 -10.60 -1.93
CA GLU A 628 -33.42 -10.62 -0.66
C GLU A 628 -32.81 -9.66 0.39
N ALA A 629 -31.49 -9.50 0.38
CA ALA A 629 -30.79 -8.57 1.28
C ALA A 629 -30.87 -7.11 0.80
N MET A 630 -31.01 -6.87 -0.52
CA MET A 630 -31.15 -5.53 -1.09
C MET A 630 -32.53 -4.94 -0.92
N ALA A 631 -33.56 -5.76 -0.65
CA ALA A 631 -34.93 -5.32 -0.41
C ALA A 631 -35.18 -4.81 1.02
N VAL A 632 -34.26 -5.00 1.94
CA VAL A 632 -34.36 -4.66 3.38
C VAL A 632 -33.52 -3.41 3.77
N ASN A 633 -32.71 -2.88 2.84
CA ASN A 633 -31.91 -1.66 3.01
C ASN A 633 -32.42 -0.56 2.06
#